data_40f6aadde5376e58ebb381103ccbe4b7
#
_entry.id   40f6aadde5376e58ebb381103ccbe4b7
#
_cell.length_a   1.000
_cell.length_b   1.000
_cell.length_c   1.000
_cell.angle_alpha   90.00
_cell.angle_beta   90.00
_cell.angle_gamma   90.00
#
_symmetry.space_group_name_H-M   'P 1'
#
loop_
_entity.id
_entity.type
_entity.pdbx_description
1 polymer ?
#
loop_
_entity_poly.entity_id
_entity_poly.type
_entity_poly.pdbx_seq_one_letter_code
_entity_poly.pdbx_strand_id
1 'polypeptide(L)'
;MGRNQEGVRARGEAGGSRGGRSCFVVEAKSFKILIEEVGGKLRGCIWERSKGVSSWIRFGEASFRCLLDGVEVCCREVNNSAWATSWEEGNRKYRLERRSNGAGRFIFCSVRDID
;
A
#
# COMPACT_ATOMS: atom_id res chain seq x y z
N MET A 1 -16.14 4.44 -15.00
CA MET A 1 -15.55 4.83 -14.94
C MET A 1 -14.85 5.06 -14.32
N GLY A 2 -14.50 5.08 -13.97
CA GLY A 2 -13.95 5.61 -13.35
C GLY A 2 -12.85 5.96 -13.09
N ARG A 3 -12.18 6.39 -12.98
CA ARG A 3 -11.18 6.68 -12.69
C ARG A 3 -10.95 7.68 -12.42
N ASN A 4 -10.76 8.10 -11.67
CA ASN A 4 -10.50 9.09 -11.49
C ASN A 4 -9.50 9.25 -10.74
N GLN A 5 -8.61 9.77 -10.91
CA GLN A 5 -7.57 9.98 -10.38
C GLN A 5 -7.51 11.21 -9.94
N GLU A 6 -7.54 11.51 -8.83
CA GLU A 6 -7.32 12.72 -8.39
C GLU A 6 -6.04 13.07 -8.49
N GLY A 7 -5.16 12.45 -8.87
CA GLY A 7 -3.83 12.88 -9.04
C GLY A 7 -3.04 12.74 -7.83
N VAL A 8 -1.78 12.90 -7.99
CA VAL A 8 -0.86 12.79 -6.93
C VAL A 8 -0.47 14.15 -6.47
N ARG A 9 -0.49 14.50 -5.21
CA ARG A 9 -0.12 15.72 -4.80
C ARG A 9 0.94 15.59 -3.90
N ALA A 10 2.10 15.87 -4.21
CA ALA A 10 3.24 15.90 -3.38
C ALA A 10 3.37 17.25 -2.81
N ARG A 11 3.52 17.53 -1.55
CA ARG A 11 3.61 18.76 -1.10
C ARG A 11 4.77 18.89 -0.33
N GLY A 12 5.72 19.45 -0.68
CA GLY A 12 6.90 19.75 0.02
C GLY A 12 6.64 20.85 0.95
N GLU A 13 6.67 20.68 2.17
CA GLU A 13 6.39 21.67 3.03
C GLU A 13 7.56 22.14 3.67
N ALA A 14 7.71 23.32 3.93
CA ALA A 14 8.85 23.88 4.56
C ALA A 14 8.87 23.54 5.98
N GLY A 15 8.02 23.05 6.54
CA GLY A 15 8.04 22.74 7.92
C GLY A 15 8.73 21.50 8.17
N GLY A 16 8.65 20.82 9.08
CA GLY A 16 9.32 19.62 9.33
C GLY A 16 8.72 18.42 8.76
N SER A 17 7.68 18.49 7.99
CA SER A 17 7.15 17.30 7.42
C SER A 17 6.94 17.45 5.97
N ARG A 18 7.12 16.39 5.25
CA ARG A 18 6.91 16.34 3.87
C ARG A 18 6.02 15.21 3.63
N GLY A 19 5.26 15.20 2.61
CA GLY A 19 4.37 14.13 2.34
C GLY A 19 3.67 14.23 1.03
N GLY A 20 2.88 13.23 0.76
CA GLY A 20 2.10 13.16 -0.45
C GLY A 20 0.83 12.40 -0.23
N ARG A 21 -0.10 12.60 -1.11
CA ARG A 21 -1.35 11.90 -1.05
C ARG A 21 -1.78 11.57 -2.45
N SER A 22 -2.28 10.39 -2.64
CA SER A 22 -2.77 9.94 -3.93
C SER A 22 -4.11 9.27 -3.71
N CYS A 23 -5.07 9.58 -4.56
CA CYS A 23 -6.36 8.94 -4.49
C CYS A 23 -6.70 8.45 -5.87
N PHE A 24 -7.25 7.25 -5.96
CA PHE A 24 -7.61 6.70 -7.24
C PHE A 24 -8.69 5.64 -7.07
N VAL A 25 -9.32 5.27 -8.16
CA VAL A 25 -10.37 4.29 -8.15
C VAL A 25 -10.01 3.21 -9.13
N VAL A 26 -10.14 1.95 -8.73
CA VAL A 26 -9.92 0.83 -9.60
C VAL A 26 -11.18 -0.04 -9.51
N GLU A 27 -11.92 -0.11 -10.58
CA GLU A 27 -13.18 -0.82 -10.63
C GLU A 27 -14.12 -0.26 -9.57
N ALA A 28 -14.54 -1.03 -8.63
CA ALA A 28 -15.47 -0.56 -7.62
C ALA A 28 -14.81 -0.21 -6.32
N LYS A 29 -13.48 -0.10 -6.29
CA LYS A 29 -12.77 0.18 -5.06
C LYS A 29 -12.05 1.51 -5.14
N SER A 30 -12.14 2.26 -4.06
CA SER A 30 -11.41 3.51 -3.95
C SER A 30 -10.22 3.30 -3.06
N PHE A 31 -9.11 3.91 -3.41
CA PHE A 31 -7.89 3.81 -2.65
C PHE A 31 -7.37 5.18 -2.29
N LYS A 32 -6.81 5.31 -1.13
CA LYS A 32 -6.12 6.53 -0.72
C LYS A 32 -4.80 6.14 -0.11
N ILE A 33 -3.73 6.75 -0.57
CA ILE A 33 -2.40 6.50 -0.07
C ILE A 33 -1.87 7.80 0.48
N LEU A 34 -1.40 7.76 1.71
CA LEU A 34 -0.85 8.93 2.35
C LEU A 34 0.55 8.60 2.83
N ILE A 35 1.51 9.42 2.50
CA ILE A 35 2.89 9.25 2.90
C ILE A 35 3.36 10.51 3.58
N GLU A 36 4.02 10.36 4.70
CA GLU A 36 4.54 11.49 5.47
C GLU A 36 5.95 11.24 5.89
N GLU A 37 6.70 12.27 6.05
CA GLU A 37 8.03 12.19 6.63
C GLU A 37 7.99 12.95 7.93
N VAL A 38 8.24 12.29 9.05
CA VAL A 38 8.18 12.90 10.34
C VAL A 38 9.45 12.53 11.08
N GLY A 39 10.19 13.51 11.51
CA GLY A 39 11.44 13.25 12.23
C GLY A 39 12.46 12.51 11.42
N GLY A 40 12.49 12.72 10.13
CA GLY A 40 13.43 12.06 9.24
C GLY A 40 13.04 10.65 8.85
N LYS A 41 11.90 10.19 9.26
CA LYS A 41 11.47 8.85 8.91
C LYS A 41 10.19 8.89 8.12
N LEU A 42 10.07 7.99 7.17
CA LEU A 42 8.87 7.88 6.37
C LEU A 42 7.88 6.96 7.03
N ARG A 43 6.63 7.26 6.87
CA ARG A 43 5.56 6.36 7.26
C ARG A 43 4.38 6.61 6.34
N GLY A 44 3.53 5.66 6.24
CA GLY A 44 2.40 5.79 5.32
C GLY A 44 1.22 4.98 5.74
N CYS A 45 0.13 5.22 5.05
CA CYS A 45 -1.10 4.50 5.29
C CYS A 45 -1.80 4.34 3.96
N ILE A 46 -2.37 3.17 3.73
CA ILE A 46 -3.16 2.89 2.55
C ILE A 46 -4.56 2.51 2.99
N TRP A 47 -5.55 3.23 2.48
CA TRP A 47 -6.94 2.92 2.73
C TRP A 47 -7.54 2.31 1.48
N GLU A 48 -8.41 1.35 1.67
CA GLU A 48 -9.18 0.77 0.60
C GLU A 48 -10.64 0.81 1.01
N ARG A 49 -11.50 1.24 0.12
CA ARG A 49 -12.92 1.29 0.41
C ARG A 49 -13.69 0.62 -0.69
N SER A 50 -14.61 -0.26 -0.32
CA SER A 50 -15.43 -0.98 -1.27
C SER A 50 -16.78 -1.25 -0.63
N LYS A 51 -17.83 -0.85 -1.29
CA LYS A 51 -19.20 -1.10 -0.84
C LYS A 51 -19.44 -0.65 0.59
N GLY A 52 -18.92 0.51 0.91
CA GLY A 52 -19.13 1.07 2.22
C GLY A 52 -18.25 0.53 3.32
N VAL A 53 -17.41 -0.43 3.00
CA VAL A 53 -16.48 -1.00 3.99
C VAL A 53 -15.10 -0.45 3.72
N SER A 54 -14.44 0.02 4.76
CA SER A 54 -13.10 0.56 4.62
C SER A 54 -12.13 -0.29 5.40
N SER A 55 -10.95 -0.46 4.87
CA SER A 55 -9.85 -1.08 5.58
C SER A 55 -8.60 -0.28 5.32
N TRP A 56 -7.65 -0.35 6.22
CA TRP A 56 -6.42 0.41 6.06
C TRP A 56 -5.27 -0.29 6.74
N ILE A 57 -4.07 -0.01 6.26
CA ILE A 57 -2.84 -0.56 6.81
C ILE A 57 -1.84 0.56 6.95
N ARG A 58 -1.16 0.62 8.07
CA ARG A 58 -0.11 1.60 8.30
C ARG A 58 1.23 0.94 8.09
N PHE A 59 2.17 1.71 7.57
CA PHE A 59 3.50 1.24 7.26
C PHE A 59 4.52 2.21 7.84
N GLY A 60 5.54 1.67 8.49
CA GLY A 60 6.73 2.47 8.75
C GLY A 60 7.66 2.41 7.56
N GLU A 61 8.85 2.92 7.70
CA GLU A 61 9.76 3.02 6.57
C GLU A 61 10.19 1.65 6.08
N ALA A 62 10.53 0.73 6.96
CA ALA A 62 10.96 -0.59 6.54
C ALA A 62 9.84 -1.33 5.84
N SER A 63 8.63 -1.23 6.35
CA SER A 63 7.50 -1.90 5.73
C SER A 63 7.18 -1.30 4.37
N PHE A 64 7.32 0.02 4.23
CA PHE A 64 7.06 0.66 2.97
C PHE A 64 8.05 0.19 1.92
N ARG A 65 9.33 0.03 2.28
CA ARG A 65 10.30 -0.48 1.35
C ARG A 65 9.99 -1.91 0.95
N CYS A 66 9.62 -2.75 1.90
CA CYS A 66 9.26 -4.14 1.59
C CYS A 66 8.05 -4.21 0.68
N LEU A 67 7.08 -3.32 0.91
CA LEU A 67 5.90 -3.28 0.06
C LEU A 67 6.27 -2.89 -1.35
N LEU A 68 7.10 -1.86 -1.52
CA LEU A 68 7.50 -1.42 -2.84
C LEU A 68 8.29 -2.50 -3.57
N ASP A 69 9.19 -3.18 -2.87
CA ASP A 69 9.95 -4.24 -3.49
C ASP A 69 9.04 -5.38 -3.94
N GLY A 70 8.07 -5.71 -3.12
CA GLY A 70 7.15 -6.78 -3.47
C GLY A 70 6.26 -6.43 -4.65
N VAL A 71 5.79 -5.19 -4.70
CA VAL A 71 4.96 -4.75 -5.81
C VAL A 71 5.79 -4.77 -7.10
N GLU A 72 7.05 -4.37 -7.00
CA GLU A 72 7.91 -4.36 -8.17
C GLU A 72 8.14 -5.77 -8.71
N VAL A 73 8.35 -6.75 -7.82
CA VAL A 73 8.52 -8.13 -8.24
C VAL A 73 7.25 -8.60 -8.95
N CYS A 74 6.10 -8.31 -8.40
CA CYS A 74 4.85 -8.76 -9.00
C CYS A 74 4.58 -8.08 -10.34
N CYS A 75 5.03 -6.86 -10.51
CA CYS A 75 4.84 -6.17 -11.78
C CYS A 75 5.78 -6.69 -12.85
N ARG A 76 6.99 -7.10 -12.45
CA ARG A 76 7.94 -7.61 -13.41
C ARG A 76 7.62 -8.99 -13.89
N GLU A 77 7.06 -9.85 -13.04
CA GLU A 77 6.82 -11.23 -13.38
C GLU A 77 5.42 -11.40 -13.86
N VAL A 78 5.26 -11.98 -15.04
CA VAL A 78 3.96 -12.13 -15.63
C VAL A 78 3.34 -13.48 -15.38
N ASN A 79 4.07 -14.43 -14.81
CA ASN A 79 3.49 -15.74 -14.61
C ASN A 79 2.54 -15.69 -13.39
N ASN A 80 1.77 -16.75 -13.22
CA ASN A 80 0.79 -16.81 -12.16
C ASN A 80 1.23 -17.68 -10.99
N SER A 81 2.52 -17.87 -10.83
CA SER A 81 2.99 -18.72 -9.76
C SER A 81 2.74 -18.03 -8.42
N ALA A 82 2.62 -18.82 -7.40
CA ALA A 82 2.40 -18.29 -6.07
C ALA A 82 3.63 -17.54 -5.60
N TRP A 83 3.43 -16.46 -4.92
CA TRP A 83 4.52 -15.67 -4.40
C TRP A 83 4.07 -15.00 -3.13
N ALA A 84 4.92 -14.99 -2.15
CA ALA A 84 4.61 -14.34 -0.90
C ALA A 84 5.88 -13.93 -0.19
N THR A 85 5.79 -12.90 0.62
CA THR A 85 6.89 -12.50 1.47
C THR A 85 6.30 -11.97 2.76
N SER A 86 7.09 -11.92 3.81
CA SER A 86 6.63 -11.36 5.06
C SER A 86 7.78 -10.67 5.76
N TRP A 87 7.48 -9.78 6.65
CA TRP A 87 8.48 -9.05 7.41
C TRP A 87 7.85 -8.55 8.71
N GLU A 88 8.69 -8.07 9.60
CA GLU A 88 8.22 -7.54 10.85
C GLU A 88 8.75 -6.13 11.04
N GLU A 89 7.95 -5.28 11.58
CA GLU A 89 8.39 -3.95 11.94
C GLU A 89 7.67 -3.54 13.21
N GLY A 90 8.40 -3.23 14.22
CA GLY A 90 7.84 -2.94 15.52
C GLY A 90 7.22 -4.21 16.07
N ASN A 91 6.01 -4.13 16.51
CA ASN A 91 5.34 -5.26 17.05
C ASN A 91 4.33 -5.81 16.09
N ARG A 92 4.53 -5.64 14.78
CA ARG A 92 3.61 -6.09 13.77
C ARG A 92 4.29 -6.97 12.77
N LYS A 93 3.56 -7.94 12.29
CA LYS A 93 4.03 -8.81 11.23
C LYS A 93 3.18 -8.58 10.01
N TYR A 94 3.83 -8.35 8.89
CA TYR A 94 3.18 -8.06 7.62
C TYR A 94 3.41 -9.23 6.67
N ARG A 95 2.44 -9.47 5.80
CA ARG A 95 2.57 -10.49 4.78
C ARG A 95 1.99 -9.94 3.49
N LEU A 96 2.70 -10.15 2.40
CA LEU A 96 2.29 -9.72 1.08
C LEU A 96 2.22 -10.95 0.20
N GLU A 97 1.11 -11.14 -0.48
CA GLU A 97 0.91 -12.30 -1.33
C GLU A 97 0.39 -11.90 -2.67
N ARG A 98 0.86 -12.58 -3.71
CA ARG A 98 0.27 -12.44 -5.02
C ARG A 98 -0.80 -13.49 -5.16
N ARG A 99 -2.00 -13.07 -5.51
CA ARG A 99 -3.14 -13.96 -5.66
C ARG A 99 -3.83 -13.67 -6.98
N SER A 100 -4.69 -14.57 -7.40
CA SER A 100 -5.50 -14.35 -8.58
C SER A 100 -6.88 -14.92 -8.38
N ASN A 101 -7.83 -14.37 -9.11
CA ASN A 101 -9.19 -14.88 -9.11
C ASN A 101 -9.73 -14.67 -10.52
N GLY A 102 -11.01 -14.81 -10.71
CA GLY A 102 -11.60 -14.68 -12.04
C GLY A 102 -11.46 -13.30 -12.63
N ALA A 103 -11.24 -12.29 -11.81
CA ALA A 103 -11.06 -10.94 -12.32
C ALA A 103 -9.60 -10.62 -12.64
N GLY A 104 -8.65 -11.45 -12.26
CA GLY A 104 -7.27 -11.19 -12.58
C GLY A 104 -6.37 -11.36 -11.37
N ARG A 105 -5.20 -10.78 -11.44
CA ARG A 105 -4.22 -10.89 -10.37
C ARG A 105 -4.30 -9.70 -9.46
N PHE A 106 -4.01 -9.91 -8.21
CA PHE A 106 -3.97 -8.80 -7.27
C PHE A 106 -2.97 -9.12 -6.17
N ILE A 107 -2.63 -8.12 -5.37
CA ILE A 107 -1.73 -8.28 -4.26
C ILE A 107 -2.53 -8.10 -2.98
N PHE A 108 -2.37 -9.04 -2.08
CA PHE A 108 -3.08 -9.01 -0.81
C PHE A 108 -2.06 -8.77 0.30
N CYS A 109 -2.29 -7.73 1.08
CA CYS A 109 -1.40 -7.40 2.19
C CYS A 109 -2.16 -7.53 3.48
N SER A 110 -1.59 -8.22 4.44
CA SER A 110 -2.21 -8.37 5.74
C SER A 110 -1.21 -8.02 6.83
N VAL A 111 -1.72 -7.62 7.98
CA VAL A 111 -0.88 -7.25 9.09
C VAL A 111 -1.53 -7.75 10.36
N ARG A 112 -0.72 -8.19 11.30
CA ARG A 112 -1.24 -8.60 12.59
C ARG A 112 -0.23 -8.20 13.66
N ASP A 113 -0.72 -8.08 14.87
CA ASP A 113 0.14 -7.82 16.00
C ASP A 113 0.86 -9.10 16.39
N ILE A 114 2.09 -9.00 16.80
CA ILE A 114 2.88 -10.14 17.09
C ILE A 114 2.63 -10.64 18.46
N ASP A 115 2.39 -9.82 19.44
CA ASP A 115 2.16 -10.33 20.72
C ASP A 115 0.70 -10.45 21.08
#